data_8d3f330e3419805b00836a7c64b5d980
#
_entry.id   8d3f330e3419805b00836a7c64b5d980
#
_cell.length_a   1.000
_cell.length_b   1.000
_cell.length_c   1.000
_cell.angle_alpha   90.00
_cell.angle_beta   90.00
_cell.angle_gamma   90.00
#
_symmetry.space_group_name_H-M   'P 1'
#
loop_
_entity.id
_entity.type
_entity.pdbx_description
1 polymer ?
#
loop_
_entity_poly.entity_id
_entity_poly.type
_entity_poly.pdbx_seq_one_letter_code
_entity_poly.pdbx_strand_id
1 'polypeptide(L)'
;MSQKPKLKLYMKSKSLYLTLFALVFQCVTFNVLYSQNENTLRIAFWNMENFFDPFVDSTRTYNDYTEDGSQHWTLSRFYKKRNNIYKTILALSEGAPLSVLGMCEVENTFVTTMLFQETPLKRHNYRVIHYEGDDRRGIDVAIAYSIDKLQLISSEVIKIRNPDNKRFKTRDILYAKFYDRQSDTLHCFVNHWPSRYGGEKETIHLRELAAYILKDKVDSLIRASDCIPKIVIMGDFNDTPLDNSMLNVLKAKPPERRHVEDTLVNLFVNADDLGFEGTLKHQYRWQIFDQIIISNSLYNDSKSLRYINKSATIFHPDFLFVDDETYGGKKLFRTYIGPKYQGGYSDHLPVYIDLRSTF
;
A
#
# COMPACT_ATOMS: atom_id res chain seq x y z
N MET A 1 6.76 -32.44 -69.41
CA MET A 1 6.91 -33.34 -68.29
C MET A 1 7.13 -32.51 -67.00
N SER A 2 6.32 -32.77 -66.05
CA SER A 2 6.00 -31.98 -64.87
C SER A 2 7.13 -31.86 -63.84
N GLN A 3 7.58 -30.63 -63.48
CA GLN A 3 8.46 -30.33 -62.32
C GLN A 3 7.75 -29.57 -61.20
N LYS A 4 6.45 -29.79 -61.00
CA LYS A 4 5.68 -29.03 -60.02
C LYS A 4 5.56 -29.59 -58.55
N PRO A 5 5.94 -30.82 -58.17
CA PRO A 5 5.75 -31.27 -56.79
C PRO A 5 6.85 -30.86 -55.80
N LYS A 6 8.11 -30.67 -56.23
CA LYS A 6 9.23 -30.34 -55.28
C LYS A 6 9.17 -28.93 -54.69
N LEU A 7 8.66 -27.94 -55.41
CA LEU A 7 8.57 -26.56 -54.91
C LEU A 7 7.48 -26.38 -53.85
N LYS A 8 6.36 -27.08 -53.94
CA LYS A 8 5.26 -27.06 -52.95
C LYS A 8 5.66 -27.68 -51.60
N LEU A 9 6.51 -28.71 -51.63
CA LEU A 9 6.99 -29.36 -50.40
C LEU A 9 8.00 -28.48 -49.68
N TYR A 10 8.86 -27.77 -50.39
CA TYR A 10 9.86 -26.84 -49.82
C TYR A 10 9.23 -25.58 -49.21
N MET A 11 8.18 -25.04 -49.85
CA MET A 11 7.42 -23.91 -49.29
C MET A 11 6.63 -24.30 -48.03
N LYS A 12 6.05 -25.50 -47.94
CA LYS A 12 5.38 -26.01 -46.76
C LYS A 12 6.35 -26.22 -45.59
N SER A 13 7.57 -26.69 -45.84
CA SER A 13 8.58 -26.87 -44.81
C SER A 13 9.05 -25.52 -44.23
N LYS A 14 9.33 -24.51 -45.09
CA LYS A 14 9.71 -23.15 -44.64
C LYS A 14 8.60 -22.49 -43.79
N SER A 15 7.32 -22.64 -44.18
CA SER A 15 6.20 -22.13 -43.40
C SER A 15 6.11 -22.81 -42.03
N LEU A 16 6.34 -24.12 -41.95
CA LEU A 16 6.33 -24.88 -40.68
C LEU A 16 7.48 -24.46 -39.77
N TYR A 17 8.69 -24.23 -40.31
CA TYR A 17 9.83 -23.74 -39.52
C TYR A 17 9.63 -22.31 -39.00
N LEU A 18 9.03 -21.42 -39.78
CA LEU A 18 8.69 -20.06 -39.35
C LEU A 18 7.65 -20.07 -38.25
N THR A 19 6.62 -20.93 -38.35
CA THR A 19 5.59 -21.06 -37.32
C THR A 19 6.17 -21.66 -36.04
N LEU A 20 7.03 -22.67 -36.13
CA LEU A 20 7.70 -23.27 -34.99
C LEU A 20 8.66 -22.28 -34.30
N PHE A 21 9.40 -21.49 -35.08
CA PHE A 21 10.29 -20.44 -34.58
C PHE A 21 9.51 -19.34 -33.85
N ALA A 22 8.37 -18.90 -34.42
CA ALA A 22 7.49 -17.91 -33.78
C ALA A 22 6.91 -18.44 -32.44
N LEU A 23 6.48 -19.70 -32.38
CA LEU A 23 5.98 -20.34 -31.16
C LEU A 23 7.07 -20.48 -30.11
N VAL A 24 8.29 -20.91 -30.48
CA VAL A 24 9.43 -21.00 -29.57
C VAL A 24 9.82 -19.61 -29.04
N PHE A 25 9.84 -18.60 -29.93
CA PHE A 25 10.14 -17.23 -29.55
C PHE A 25 9.09 -16.67 -28.61
N GLN A 26 7.79 -16.93 -28.85
CA GLN A 26 6.69 -16.57 -27.95
C GLN A 26 6.81 -17.28 -26.60
N CYS A 27 7.14 -18.57 -26.56
CA CYS A 27 7.35 -19.31 -25.32
C CYS A 27 8.56 -18.77 -24.53
N VAL A 28 9.67 -18.44 -25.21
CA VAL A 28 10.86 -17.88 -24.56
C VAL A 28 10.59 -16.49 -24.01
N THR A 29 9.93 -15.61 -24.79
CA THR A 29 9.58 -14.26 -24.33
C THR A 29 8.58 -14.31 -23.17
N PHE A 30 7.60 -15.22 -23.21
CA PHE A 30 6.64 -15.40 -22.12
C PHE A 30 7.33 -15.89 -20.82
N ASN A 31 8.24 -16.87 -20.93
CA ASN A 31 8.99 -17.36 -19.78
C ASN A 31 9.95 -16.29 -19.19
N VAL A 32 10.58 -15.48 -20.05
CA VAL A 32 11.45 -14.38 -19.60
C VAL A 32 10.64 -13.30 -18.89
N LEU A 33 9.46 -12.93 -19.41
CA LEU A 33 8.57 -11.98 -18.78
C LEU A 33 8.01 -12.53 -17.45
N TYR A 34 7.65 -13.82 -17.40
CA TYR A 34 7.17 -14.48 -16.18
C TYR A 34 8.27 -14.56 -15.11
N SER A 35 9.50 -14.94 -15.50
CA SER A 35 10.65 -14.99 -14.60
C SER A 35 11.06 -13.61 -14.05
N GLN A 36 10.90 -12.54 -14.85
CA GLN A 36 11.15 -11.18 -14.35
C GLN A 36 10.12 -10.74 -13.29
N ASN A 37 8.88 -11.23 -13.36
CA ASN A 37 7.84 -10.95 -12.37
C ASN A 37 8.00 -11.75 -11.08
N GLU A 38 8.60 -12.94 -11.10
CA GLU A 38 8.79 -13.78 -9.90
C GLU A 38 9.69 -13.12 -8.87
N ASN A 39 10.69 -12.34 -9.30
CA ASN A 39 11.65 -11.67 -8.42
C ASN A 39 11.23 -10.25 -8.01
N THR A 40 10.03 -9.83 -8.38
CA THR A 40 9.51 -8.51 -8.02
C THR A 40 8.59 -8.62 -6.80
N LEU A 41 8.87 -7.79 -5.80
CA LEU A 41 8.03 -7.61 -4.61
C LEU A 41 7.31 -6.27 -4.72
N ARG A 42 6.02 -6.28 -5.08
CA ARG A 42 5.19 -5.06 -5.03
C ARG A 42 4.73 -4.82 -3.60
N ILE A 43 5.09 -3.67 -3.07
CA ILE A 43 4.71 -3.18 -1.74
C ILE A 43 3.72 -2.04 -1.96
N ALA A 44 2.53 -2.14 -1.41
CA ALA A 44 1.48 -1.16 -1.57
C ALA A 44 0.92 -0.70 -0.22
N PHE A 45 0.35 0.50 -0.21
CA PHE A 45 -0.43 1.03 0.91
C PHE A 45 -1.74 1.63 0.40
N TRP A 46 -2.82 1.46 1.18
CA TRP A 46 -4.11 2.10 0.89
C TRP A 46 -4.92 2.37 2.15
N ASN A 47 -5.39 3.60 2.31
CA ASN A 47 -6.42 3.95 3.28
C ASN A 47 -7.78 3.45 2.75
N MET A 48 -8.44 2.56 3.52
CA MET A 48 -9.67 1.88 3.11
C MET A 48 -10.93 2.74 3.29
N GLU A 49 -10.83 3.96 3.82
CA GLU A 49 -11.95 4.83 4.18
C GLU A 49 -13.02 4.09 5.00
N ASN A 50 -12.83 4.00 6.31
CA ASN A 50 -13.83 3.46 7.24
C ASN A 50 -14.37 2.07 6.85
N PHE A 51 -13.47 1.09 6.74
CA PHE A 51 -13.85 -0.29 6.43
C PHE A 51 -14.33 -1.00 7.70
N PHE A 52 -15.57 -0.70 8.10
CA PHE A 52 -16.25 -1.26 9.26
C PHE A 52 -17.10 -2.48 8.88
N ASP A 53 -17.33 -3.36 9.85
CA ASP A 53 -18.42 -4.31 9.77
C ASP A 53 -19.77 -3.63 10.11
N PRO A 54 -20.92 -4.24 9.79
CA PRO A 54 -22.23 -3.63 10.06
C PRO A 54 -22.81 -4.01 11.41
N PHE A 55 -22.03 -4.62 12.31
CA PHE A 55 -22.54 -5.14 13.57
C PHE A 55 -22.32 -4.18 14.74
N VAL A 56 -23.23 -4.23 15.70
CA VAL A 56 -23.10 -3.41 16.93
C VAL A 56 -22.05 -4.03 17.84
N ASP A 57 -21.02 -3.26 18.18
CA ASP A 57 -20.09 -3.61 19.25
C ASP A 57 -20.53 -2.95 20.56
N SER A 58 -21.10 -3.76 21.46
CA SER A 58 -21.59 -3.28 22.76
C SER A 58 -20.47 -2.80 23.69
N THR A 59 -19.21 -3.09 23.39
CA THR A 59 -18.06 -2.67 24.19
C THR A 59 -17.54 -1.28 23.80
N ARG A 60 -17.98 -0.75 22.64
CA ARG A 60 -17.60 0.55 22.09
C ARG A 60 -18.74 1.57 22.18
N THR A 61 -18.37 2.82 22.33
CA THR A 61 -19.33 3.94 22.28
C THR A 61 -19.57 4.44 20.84
N TYR A 62 -18.69 4.10 19.90
CA TYR A 62 -18.80 4.50 18.49
C TYR A 62 -19.42 3.37 17.68
N ASN A 63 -20.65 3.57 17.25
CA ASN A 63 -21.46 2.65 16.45
C ASN A 63 -22.12 3.36 15.26
N ASP A 64 -21.47 4.37 14.69
CA ASP A 64 -21.99 5.13 13.55
C ASP A 64 -22.15 4.27 12.30
N TYR A 65 -21.25 3.28 12.13
CA TYR A 65 -21.23 2.32 11.01
C TYR A 65 -21.99 1.04 11.35
N THR A 66 -23.25 1.18 11.76
CA THR A 66 -24.18 0.08 11.95
C THR A 66 -25.49 0.38 11.19
N GLU A 67 -26.40 -0.58 11.10
CA GLU A 67 -27.67 -0.39 10.38
C GLU A 67 -28.48 0.76 10.97
N ASP A 68 -28.58 0.84 12.30
CA ASP A 68 -29.27 1.89 13.05
C ASP A 68 -28.36 3.10 13.35
N GLY A 69 -27.09 3.04 13.04
CA GLY A 69 -26.12 4.12 13.25
C GLY A 69 -26.30 5.27 12.27
N SER A 70 -25.60 6.39 12.53
CA SER A 70 -25.74 7.63 11.73
C SER A 70 -25.41 7.46 10.25
N GLN A 71 -24.59 6.47 9.90
CA GLN A 71 -24.20 6.15 8.52
C GLN A 71 -25.13 5.10 7.86
N HIS A 72 -26.07 4.51 8.60
CA HIS A 72 -26.95 3.45 8.12
C HIS A 72 -26.18 2.35 7.36
N TRP A 73 -25.13 1.84 8.01
CA TRP A 73 -24.20 0.89 7.42
C TRP A 73 -24.74 -0.52 7.41
N THR A 74 -25.48 -0.85 6.34
CA THR A 74 -26.10 -2.16 6.17
C THR A 74 -25.13 -3.20 5.64
N LEU A 75 -25.48 -4.48 5.80
CA LEU A 75 -24.71 -5.61 5.24
C LEU A 75 -24.52 -5.49 3.71
N SER A 76 -25.51 -4.94 3.00
CA SER A 76 -25.43 -4.69 1.55
C SER A 76 -24.35 -3.64 1.21
N ARG A 77 -24.27 -2.55 2.00
CA ARG A 77 -23.24 -1.51 1.84
C ARG A 77 -21.87 -2.04 2.15
N PHE A 78 -21.74 -2.85 3.21
CA PHE A 78 -20.50 -3.56 3.55
C PHE A 78 -20.01 -4.45 2.39
N TYR A 79 -20.87 -5.31 1.84
CA TYR A 79 -20.47 -6.15 0.71
C TYR A 79 -20.11 -5.34 -0.54
N LYS A 80 -20.81 -4.25 -0.80
CA LYS A 80 -20.46 -3.34 -1.90
C LYS A 80 -19.06 -2.75 -1.71
N LYS A 81 -18.76 -2.23 -0.52
CA LYS A 81 -17.46 -1.68 -0.13
C LYS A 81 -16.36 -2.73 -0.25
N ARG A 82 -16.54 -3.90 0.37
CA ARG A 82 -15.63 -5.05 0.27
C ARG A 82 -15.33 -5.42 -1.19
N ASN A 83 -16.38 -5.46 -2.02
CA ASN A 83 -16.23 -5.82 -3.42
C ASN A 83 -15.48 -4.74 -4.22
N ASN A 84 -15.66 -3.48 -3.90
CA ASN A 84 -14.89 -2.39 -4.47
C ASN A 84 -13.41 -2.49 -4.08
N ILE A 85 -13.14 -2.76 -2.79
CA ILE A 85 -11.77 -2.92 -2.28
C ILE A 85 -11.05 -4.08 -2.99
N TYR A 86 -11.64 -5.30 -3.02
CA TYR A 86 -10.95 -6.43 -3.64
C TYR A 86 -10.68 -6.22 -5.14
N LYS A 87 -11.60 -5.56 -5.87
CA LYS A 87 -11.40 -5.24 -7.29
C LYS A 87 -10.25 -4.27 -7.49
N THR A 88 -10.12 -3.27 -6.62
CA THR A 88 -9.01 -2.33 -6.65
C THR A 88 -7.69 -3.05 -6.37
N ILE A 89 -7.63 -3.94 -5.36
CA ILE A 89 -6.45 -4.74 -5.06
C ILE A 89 -6.05 -5.64 -6.25
N LEU A 90 -7.01 -6.27 -6.92
CA LEU A 90 -6.74 -7.08 -8.12
C LEU A 90 -6.20 -6.24 -9.28
N ALA A 91 -6.74 -5.04 -9.50
CA ALA A 91 -6.25 -4.12 -10.51
C ALA A 91 -4.84 -3.62 -10.19
N LEU A 92 -4.59 -3.23 -8.92
CA LEU A 92 -3.28 -2.80 -8.42
C LEU A 92 -2.20 -3.91 -8.53
N SER A 93 -2.63 -5.16 -8.39
CA SER A 93 -1.73 -6.33 -8.40
C SER A 93 -1.34 -6.80 -9.81
N GLU A 94 -2.02 -6.30 -10.86
CA GLU A 94 -1.76 -6.69 -12.26
C GLU A 94 -1.72 -8.22 -12.49
N GLY A 95 -2.53 -8.96 -11.71
CA GLY A 95 -2.67 -10.41 -11.80
C GLY A 95 -1.68 -11.23 -10.97
N ALA A 96 -0.63 -10.64 -10.40
CA ALA A 96 0.25 -11.28 -9.43
C ALA A 96 -0.10 -10.83 -8.00
N PRO A 97 0.10 -11.63 -6.92
CA PRO A 97 -0.17 -11.16 -5.57
C PRO A 97 0.75 -10.01 -5.18
N LEU A 98 0.19 -8.99 -4.52
CA LEU A 98 1.00 -7.99 -3.81
C LEU A 98 1.85 -8.72 -2.76
N SER A 99 3.11 -8.37 -2.64
CA SER A 99 3.97 -8.98 -1.62
C SER A 99 3.59 -8.51 -0.23
N VAL A 100 3.31 -7.19 -0.09
CA VAL A 100 2.78 -6.54 1.11
C VAL A 100 1.74 -5.52 0.70
N LEU A 101 0.62 -5.50 1.41
CA LEU A 101 -0.37 -4.43 1.38
C LEU A 101 -0.55 -3.89 2.80
N GLY A 102 -0.04 -2.69 3.06
CA GLY A 102 -0.40 -1.91 4.23
C GLY A 102 -1.78 -1.31 4.06
N MET A 103 -2.57 -1.36 5.12
CA MET A 103 -3.93 -0.83 5.15
C MET A 103 -4.15 0.00 6.39
N CYS A 104 -5.01 1.01 6.30
CA CYS A 104 -5.54 1.68 7.47
C CYS A 104 -7.05 1.93 7.33
N GLU A 105 -7.66 2.39 8.42
CA GLU A 105 -9.11 2.48 8.59
C GLU A 105 -9.82 1.13 8.43
N VAL A 106 -9.20 0.10 8.97
CA VAL A 106 -9.71 -1.27 9.06
C VAL A 106 -10.19 -1.48 10.50
N GLU A 107 -11.41 -1.98 10.67
CA GLU A 107 -11.98 -2.10 12.02
C GLU A 107 -11.42 -3.32 12.77
N ASN A 108 -11.50 -4.51 12.18
CA ASN A 108 -11.23 -5.74 12.92
C ASN A 108 -10.86 -6.93 12.02
N THR A 109 -10.62 -8.07 12.65
CA THR A 109 -10.30 -9.32 11.95
C THR A 109 -11.44 -9.82 11.06
N PHE A 110 -12.70 -9.54 11.40
CA PHE A 110 -13.85 -9.97 10.58
C PHE A 110 -13.78 -9.32 9.19
N VAL A 111 -13.62 -7.99 9.10
CA VAL A 111 -13.59 -7.29 7.81
C VAL A 111 -12.41 -7.75 6.94
N THR A 112 -11.25 -8.01 7.55
CA THR A 112 -10.08 -8.51 6.81
C THR A 112 -10.29 -9.96 6.34
N THR A 113 -10.90 -10.82 7.15
CA THR A 113 -11.26 -12.18 6.76
C THR A 113 -12.24 -12.17 5.59
N MET A 114 -13.31 -11.36 5.69
CA MET A 114 -14.29 -11.18 4.62
C MET A 114 -13.67 -10.67 3.33
N LEU A 115 -12.60 -9.86 3.40
CA LEU A 115 -11.90 -9.34 2.23
C LEU A 115 -10.98 -10.40 1.61
N PHE A 116 -10.10 -11.03 2.40
CA PHE A 116 -9.04 -11.87 1.86
C PHE A 116 -9.42 -13.35 1.70
N GLN A 117 -10.40 -13.84 2.49
CA GLN A 117 -10.79 -15.26 2.45
C GLN A 117 -12.13 -15.51 1.75
N GLU A 118 -13.01 -14.48 1.67
CA GLU A 118 -14.37 -14.60 1.11
C GLU A 118 -14.52 -13.82 -0.22
N THR A 119 -13.40 -13.48 -0.88
CA THR A 119 -13.33 -12.89 -2.23
C THR A 119 -12.35 -13.66 -3.11
N PRO A 120 -12.25 -13.36 -4.41
CA PRO A 120 -11.23 -13.95 -5.28
C PRO A 120 -9.78 -13.78 -4.80
N LEU A 121 -9.49 -12.85 -3.88
CA LEU A 121 -8.16 -12.66 -3.29
C LEU A 121 -7.64 -13.89 -2.53
N LYS A 122 -8.53 -14.80 -2.09
CA LYS A 122 -8.13 -16.06 -1.42
C LYS A 122 -7.17 -16.91 -2.26
N ARG A 123 -7.18 -16.75 -3.59
CA ARG A 123 -6.29 -17.48 -4.51
C ARG A 123 -4.83 -17.03 -4.42
N HIS A 124 -4.58 -15.88 -3.81
CA HIS A 124 -3.24 -15.27 -3.68
C HIS A 124 -2.57 -15.61 -2.34
N ASN A 125 -3.12 -16.53 -1.55
CA ASN A 125 -2.54 -17.03 -0.30
C ASN A 125 -2.12 -15.90 0.68
N TYR A 126 -2.97 -14.87 0.83
CA TYR A 126 -2.70 -13.80 1.78
C TYR A 126 -2.87 -14.24 3.23
N ARG A 127 -1.96 -13.78 4.09
CA ARG A 127 -2.13 -13.73 5.55
C ARG A 127 -2.25 -12.27 5.97
N VAL A 128 -3.02 -12.03 7.03
CA VAL A 128 -3.22 -10.70 7.58
C VAL A 128 -2.68 -10.62 9.00
N ILE A 129 -1.96 -9.54 9.29
CA ILE A 129 -1.53 -9.14 10.62
C ILE A 129 -2.38 -7.94 11.00
N HIS A 130 -3.13 -8.06 12.08
CA HIS A 130 -3.99 -7.04 12.64
C HIS A 130 -3.97 -7.14 14.17
N TYR A 131 -3.95 -6.01 14.84
CA TYR A 131 -4.05 -5.89 16.28
C TYR A 131 -5.08 -4.82 16.60
N GLU A 132 -5.97 -5.11 17.53
CA GLU A 132 -6.93 -4.13 18.06
C GLU A 132 -6.20 -3.02 18.80
N GLY A 133 -6.48 -1.78 18.44
CA GLY A 133 -5.87 -0.59 18.99
C GLY A 133 -6.78 0.17 19.98
N ASP A 134 -6.28 1.32 20.42
CA ASP A 134 -6.98 2.19 21.38
C ASP A 134 -7.75 3.33 20.69
N ASP A 135 -7.84 3.39 19.35
CA ASP A 135 -8.58 4.44 18.65
C ASP A 135 -10.06 4.47 19.04
N ARG A 136 -10.60 5.66 19.27
CA ARG A 136 -11.97 5.81 19.80
C ARG A 136 -13.05 5.35 18.80
N ARG A 137 -12.77 5.39 17.49
CA ARG A 137 -13.65 4.89 16.43
C ARG A 137 -13.52 3.39 16.22
N GLY A 138 -12.43 2.78 16.75
CA GLY A 138 -12.12 1.38 16.54
C GLY A 138 -11.57 1.10 15.14
N ILE A 139 -10.83 2.03 14.57
CA ILE A 139 -10.11 1.81 13.31
C ILE A 139 -8.63 1.60 13.58
N ASP A 140 -8.05 0.66 12.88
CA ASP A 140 -6.69 0.23 13.05
C ASP A 140 -5.91 0.23 11.73
N VAL A 141 -4.65 -0.14 11.83
CA VAL A 141 -3.79 -0.47 10.71
C VAL A 141 -3.62 -1.99 10.60
N ALA A 142 -3.44 -2.48 9.37
CA ALA A 142 -3.22 -3.89 9.11
C ALA A 142 -2.19 -4.11 8.00
N ILE A 143 -1.58 -5.30 7.97
CA ILE A 143 -0.70 -5.75 6.88
C ILE A 143 -1.26 -7.06 6.31
N ALA A 144 -1.58 -7.08 5.01
CA ALA A 144 -1.73 -8.31 4.27
C ALA A 144 -0.44 -8.63 3.51
N TYR A 145 0.01 -9.89 3.54
CA TYR A 145 1.20 -10.32 2.81
C TYR A 145 0.99 -11.67 2.15
N SER A 146 1.61 -11.88 0.99
CA SER A 146 1.58 -13.17 0.28
C SER A 146 2.60 -14.13 0.91
N ILE A 147 2.11 -15.27 1.43
CA ILE A 147 2.98 -16.31 1.99
C ILE A 147 3.82 -17.02 0.92
N ASP A 148 3.47 -16.87 -0.35
CA ASP A 148 4.26 -17.42 -1.45
C ASP A 148 5.54 -16.60 -1.70
N LYS A 149 5.52 -15.30 -1.34
CA LYS A 149 6.63 -14.37 -1.53
C LYS A 149 7.43 -14.08 -0.27
N LEU A 150 6.77 -14.01 0.88
CA LEU A 150 7.37 -13.59 2.14
C LEU A 150 7.04 -14.56 3.26
N GLN A 151 7.96 -14.73 4.19
CA GLN A 151 7.76 -15.44 5.45
C GLN A 151 7.80 -14.43 6.60
N LEU A 152 6.75 -14.39 7.42
CA LEU A 152 6.72 -13.57 8.62
C LEU A 152 7.70 -14.13 9.67
N ILE A 153 8.58 -13.28 10.16
CA ILE A 153 9.50 -13.58 11.27
C ILE A 153 8.89 -13.12 12.59
N SER A 154 8.44 -11.86 12.66
CA SER A 154 7.84 -11.27 13.86
C SER A 154 6.96 -10.08 13.50
N SER A 155 6.04 -9.74 14.40
CA SER A 155 5.25 -8.51 14.32
C SER A 155 5.00 -7.96 15.72
N GLU A 156 4.84 -6.66 15.82
CA GLU A 156 4.52 -5.96 17.06
C GLU A 156 3.78 -4.64 16.80
N VAL A 157 3.15 -4.14 17.85
CA VAL A 157 2.46 -2.86 17.86
C VAL A 157 3.29 -1.85 18.63
N ILE A 158 3.49 -0.67 18.04
CA ILE A 158 4.18 0.45 18.66
C ILE A 158 3.13 1.50 19.02
N LYS A 159 2.90 1.66 20.33
CA LYS A 159 1.88 2.55 20.85
C LYS A 159 2.30 4.01 20.72
N ILE A 160 1.44 4.85 20.14
CA ILE A 160 1.62 6.31 20.15
C ILE A 160 0.97 6.87 21.43
N ARG A 161 1.79 7.16 22.44
CA ARG A 161 1.34 7.70 23.72
C ARG A 161 1.82 9.12 23.90
N ASN A 162 0.89 10.03 24.25
CA ASN A 162 1.24 11.40 24.59
C ASN A 162 1.53 11.49 26.10
N PRO A 163 2.77 11.80 26.52
CA PRO A 163 3.13 11.88 27.93
C PRO A 163 2.37 12.97 28.69
N ASP A 164 2.01 14.07 28.00
CA ASP A 164 1.31 15.21 28.56
C ASP A 164 -0.22 15.04 28.61
N ASN A 165 -0.73 14.05 27.85
CA ASN A 165 -2.16 13.76 27.79
C ASN A 165 -2.43 12.25 27.80
N LYS A 166 -2.58 11.67 29.00
CA LYS A 166 -2.87 10.23 29.18
C LYS A 166 -4.20 9.78 28.57
N ARG A 167 -5.12 10.71 28.23
CA ARG A 167 -6.41 10.41 27.59
C ARG A 167 -6.31 10.41 26.06
N PHE A 168 -5.17 10.85 25.53
CA PHE A 168 -4.93 10.80 24.09
C PHE A 168 -4.92 9.37 23.60
N LYS A 169 -5.76 9.08 22.63
CA LYS A 169 -5.89 7.78 21.96
C LYS A 169 -5.84 7.99 20.46
N THR A 170 -5.05 7.20 19.80
CA THR A 170 -4.90 7.20 18.34
C THR A 170 -4.51 5.80 17.86
N ARG A 171 -4.44 5.62 16.56
CA ARG A 171 -3.98 4.38 15.94
C ARG A 171 -2.53 4.11 16.30
N ASP A 172 -2.22 2.85 16.48
CA ASP A 172 -0.86 2.40 16.73
C ASP A 172 -0.09 2.29 15.41
N ILE A 173 1.24 2.20 15.49
CA ILE A 173 2.09 1.84 14.34
C ILE A 173 2.25 0.33 14.34
N LEU A 174 1.95 -0.33 13.22
CA LEU A 174 2.16 -1.76 13.05
C LEU A 174 3.51 -2.02 12.41
N TYR A 175 4.32 -2.80 13.08
CA TYR A 175 5.60 -3.28 12.58
C TYR A 175 5.53 -4.76 12.27
N ALA A 176 6.15 -5.17 11.14
CA ALA A 176 6.36 -6.58 10.80
C ALA A 176 7.74 -6.77 10.15
N LYS A 177 8.42 -7.85 10.54
CA LYS A 177 9.67 -8.30 9.96
C LYS A 177 9.43 -9.55 9.13
N PHE A 178 9.83 -9.49 7.87
CA PHE A 178 9.70 -10.58 6.91
C PHE A 178 11.06 -11.08 6.45
N TYR A 179 11.10 -12.32 5.98
CA TYR A 179 12.17 -12.90 5.18
C TYR A 179 11.68 -13.07 3.74
N ASP A 180 12.43 -12.59 2.76
CA ASP A 180 12.06 -12.59 1.33
C ASP A 180 12.26 -13.95 0.64
N ARG A 181 12.56 -14.99 1.42
CA ARG A 181 12.84 -16.38 0.99
C ARG A 181 14.09 -16.54 0.11
N GLN A 182 14.82 -15.48 -0.17
CA GLN A 182 16.02 -15.55 -1.01
C GLN A 182 17.30 -15.27 -0.21
N SER A 183 17.36 -14.22 0.57
CA SER A 183 18.56 -13.93 1.37
C SER A 183 18.40 -12.77 2.34
N ASP A 184 17.28 -12.03 2.31
CA ASP A 184 17.19 -10.75 2.98
C ASP A 184 16.01 -10.64 3.94
N THR A 185 16.12 -9.75 4.91
CA THR A 185 15.03 -9.40 5.80
C THR A 185 14.48 -8.02 5.43
N LEU A 186 13.15 -7.94 5.40
CA LEU A 186 12.41 -6.71 5.12
C LEU A 186 11.63 -6.28 6.36
N HIS A 187 11.86 -5.07 6.81
CA HIS A 187 11.18 -4.45 7.93
C HIS A 187 10.10 -3.50 7.39
N CYS A 188 8.82 -3.79 7.67
CA CYS A 188 7.69 -3.00 7.21
C CYS A 188 7.01 -2.30 8.39
N PHE A 189 6.72 -1.00 8.23
CA PHE A 189 5.92 -0.21 9.17
C PHE A 189 4.69 0.30 8.45
N VAL A 190 3.52 0.12 9.06
CA VAL A 190 2.26 0.71 8.59
C VAL A 190 1.77 1.73 9.59
N ASN A 191 1.44 2.92 9.09
CA ASN A 191 1.12 4.10 9.88
C ASN A 191 -0.24 4.65 9.49
N HIS A 192 -0.95 5.23 10.46
CA HIS A 192 -2.05 6.14 10.24
C HIS A 192 -2.00 7.22 11.34
N TRP A 193 -1.34 8.33 11.03
CA TRP A 193 -1.07 9.38 12.02
C TRP A 193 -2.32 10.20 12.35
N PRO A 194 -2.30 10.96 13.46
CA PRO A 194 -3.40 11.85 13.84
C PRO A 194 -3.80 12.79 12.70
N SER A 195 -5.11 12.83 12.41
CA SER A 195 -5.64 13.67 11.33
C SER A 195 -5.54 15.16 11.64
N ARG A 196 -5.73 15.99 10.63
CA ARG A 196 -5.82 17.46 10.75
C ARG A 196 -7.19 17.91 11.27
N TYR A 197 -8.06 16.98 11.69
CA TYR A 197 -9.37 17.31 12.26
C TYR A 197 -9.21 18.12 13.55
N GLY A 198 -9.94 19.23 13.63
CA GLY A 198 -9.81 20.19 14.73
C GLY A 198 -8.82 21.34 14.46
N GLY A 199 -8.15 21.30 13.30
CA GLY A 199 -7.21 22.32 12.84
C GLY A 199 -5.82 21.74 12.56
N GLU A 200 -5.25 22.16 11.44
CA GLU A 200 -3.92 21.69 11.03
C GLU A 200 -2.87 22.09 12.07
N LYS A 201 -2.86 23.38 12.49
CA LYS A 201 -1.89 23.93 13.43
C LYS A 201 -2.05 23.33 14.84
N GLU A 202 -3.29 23.10 15.24
CA GLU A 202 -3.66 22.55 16.54
C GLU A 202 -3.25 21.09 16.70
N THR A 203 -3.06 20.38 15.60
CA THR A 203 -2.75 18.94 15.58
C THR A 203 -1.33 18.60 15.13
N ILE A 204 -0.52 19.57 14.69
CA ILE A 204 0.88 19.36 14.25
C ILE A 204 1.67 18.55 15.28
N HIS A 205 1.64 18.95 16.56
CA HIS A 205 2.42 18.32 17.61
C HIS A 205 2.09 16.83 17.81
N LEU A 206 0.89 16.38 17.43
CA LEU A 206 0.48 14.97 17.53
C LEU A 206 1.12 14.14 16.41
N ARG A 207 1.26 14.70 15.21
CA ARG A 207 1.94 14.05 14.08
C ARG A 207 3.45 14.06 14.27
N GLU A 208 4.02 15.13 14.86
CA GLU A 208 5.42 15.17 15.26
C GLU A 208 5.74 14.12 16.33
N LEU A 209 4.83 13.92 17.31
CA LEU A 209 4.95 12.84 18.30
C LEU A 209 4.97 11.46 17.65
N ALA A 210 4.06 11.20 16.69
CA ALA A 210 4.03 9.94 15.95
C ALA A 210 5.33 9.73 15.15
N ALA A 211 5.80 10.78 14.48
CA ALA A 211 7.07 10.78 13.75
C ALA A 211 8.27 10.48 14.65
N TYR A 212 8.31 11.09 15.83
CA TYR A 212 9.37 10.87 16.82
C TYR A 212 9.40 9.41 17.31
N ILE A 213 8.24 8.86 17.65
CA ILE A 213 8.12 7.47 18.12
C ILE A 213 8.55 6.48 17.03
N LEU A 214 8.10 6.72 15.77
CA LEU A 214 8.52 5.92 14.62
C LEU A 214 10.03 6.00 14.41
N LYS A 215 10.59 7.23 14.45
CA LYS A 215 12.04 7.45 14.26
C LYS A 215 12.88 6.74 15.31
N ASP A 216 12.49 6.83 16.58
CA ASP A 216 13.17 6.15 17.68
C ASP A 216 13.20 4.62 17.46
N LYS A 217 12.09 4.02 17.02
CA LYS A 217 12.04 2.59 16.69
C LYS A 217 12.94 2.24 15.51
N VAL A 218 12.92 3.05 14.45
CA VAL A 218 13.81 2.86 13.28
C VAL A 218 15.27 2.95 13.71
N ASP A 219 15.63 3.96 14.49
CA ASP A 219 17.00 4.14 15.00
C ASP A 219 17.44 2.98 15.90
N SER A 220 16.51 2.43 16.69
CA SER A 220 16.82 1.25 17.51
C SER A 220 17.12 0.01 16.66
N LEU A 221 16.41 -0.18 15.53
CA LEU A 221 16.69 -1.27 14.58
C LEU A 221 18.06 -1.09 13.91
N ILE A 222 18.38 0.13 13.49
CA ILE A 222 19.67 0.44 12.87
C ILE A 222 20.81 0.16 13.86
N ARG A 223 20.69 0.61 15.10
CA ARG A 223 21.71 0.37 16.14
C ARG A 223 21.88 -1.09 16.53
N ALA A 224 20.81 -1.90 16.41
CA ALA A 224 20.83 -3.32 16.77
C ALA A 224 21.30 -4.24 15.63
N SER A 225 21.58 -3.70 14.46
CA SER A 225 21.93 -4.46 13.27
C SER A 225 23.41 -4.25 12.89
N ASP A 226 24.10 -5.31 12.47
CA ASP A 226 25.48 -5.24 11.96
C ASP A 226 25.56 -4.54 10.60
N CYS A 227 24.44 -4.45 9.87
CA CYS A 227 24.30 -3.73 8.59
C CYS A 227 22.99 -2.94 8.60
N ILE A 228 22.90 -1.93 7.72
CA ILE A 228 21.69 -1.10 7.64
C ILE A 228 20.50 -1.94 7.18
N PRO A 229 19.45 -2.06 8.00
CA PRO A 229 18.31 -2.91 7.69
C PRO A 229 17.51 -2.38 6.48
N LYS A 230 16.91 -3.30 5.74
CA LYS A 230 15.98 -3.01 4.65
C LYS A 230 14.63 -2.60 5.24
N ILE A 231 14.30 -1.32 5.21
CA ILE A 231 13.12 -0.77 5.86
C ILE A 231 12.19 -0.14 4.82
N VAL A 232 10.90 -0.46 4.92
CA VAL A 232 9.80 0.20 4.23
C VAL A 232 8.84 0.75 5.27
N ILE A 233 8.61 2.06 5.23
CA ILE A 233 7.64 2.77 6.06
C ILE A 233 6.55 3.28 5.12
N MET A 234 5.31 2.89 5.36
CA MET A 234 4.17 3.29 4.54
C MET A 234 3.01 3.75 5.42
N GLY A 235 2.17 4.61 4.91
CA GLY A 235 1.01 5.05 5.68
C GLY A 235 0.31 6.27 5.11
N ASP A 236 -0.85 6.55 5.71
CA ASP A 236 -1.48 7.87 5.71
C ASP A 236 -0.89 8.68 6.87
N PHE A 237 0.02 9.57 6.52
CA PHE A 237 0.72 10.40 7.51
C PHE A 237 -0.05 11.65 7.90
N ASN A 238 -1.18 11.95 7.21
CA ASN A 238 -1.95 13.18 7.42
C ASN A 238 -1.11 14.47 7.34
N ASP A 239 0.12 14.34 6.86
CA ASP A 239 1.06 15.42 6.56
C ASP A 239 1.69 15.18 5.18
N THR A 240 2.05 16.28 4.51
CA THR A 240 2.73 16.23 3.22
C THR A 240 4.20 15.85 3.40
N PRO A 241 4.89 15.39 2.34
CA PRO A 241 6.31 15.03 2.42
C PRO A 241 7.23 16.15 2.93
N LEU A 242 6.80 17.41 2.81
CA LEU A 242 7.59 18.59 3.17
C LEU A 242 7.23 19.15 4.57
N ASP A 243 6.25 18.59 5.25
CA ASP A 243 5.89 19.00 6.61
C ASP A 243 6.98 18.65 7.62
N ASN A 244 6.99 19.38 8.73
CA ASN A 244 8.02 19.28 9.77
C ASN A 244 8.16 17.85 10.34
N SER A 245 7.03 17.19 10.55
CA SER A 245 7.00 15.80 11.03
C SER A 245 7.79 14.84 10.11
N MET A 246 7.74 15.05 8.81
CA MET A 246 8.42 14.22 7.80
C MET A 246 9.87 14.61 7.63
N LEU A 247 10.15 15.91 7.33
CA LEU A 247 11.49 16.37 6.98
C LEU A 247 12.45 16.45 8.15
N ASN A 248 11.97 16.91 9.31
CA ASN A 248 12.84 17.25 10.44
C ASN A 248 12.72 16.25 11.59
N VAL A 249 11.53 15.73 11.89
CA VAL A 249 11.34 14.78 12.99
C VAL A 249 11.64 13.34 12.53
N LEU A 250 10.95 12.83 11.51
CA LEU A 250 11.23 11.50 10.93
C LEU A 250 12.55 11.50 10.15
N LYS A 251 12.98 12.66 9.65
CA LYS A 251 14.18 12.86 8.82
C LYS A 251 14.13 12.09 7.49
N ALA A 252 12.92 11.94 6.92
CA ALA A 252 12.73 11.36 5.60
C ALA A 252 13.10 12.40 4.53
N LYS A 253 14.15 12.16 3.76
CA LYS A 253 14.70 13.09 2.76
C LYS A 253 14.16 12.78 1.37
N PRO A 254 14.07 13.78 0.48
CA PRO A 254 13.79 13.54 -0.94
C PRO A 254 14.80 12.60 -1.59
N PRO A 255 14.44 11.91 -2.70
CA PRO A 255 15.38 11.09 -3.46
C PRO A 255 16.55 11.94 -4.00
N GLU A 256 17.76 11.52 -3.73
CA GLU A 256 19.01 12.13 -4.22
C GLU A 256 19.95 11.04 -4.75
N ARG A 257 20.95 11.43 -5.55
CA ARG A 257 21.90 10.45 -6.11
C ARG A 257 22.77 9.76 -5.05
N ARG A 258 23.03 10.42 -3.92
CA ARG A 258 23.81 9.89 -2.80
C ARG A 258 23.20 10.37 -1.50
N HIS A 259 22.88 9.42 -0.65
CA HIS A 259 22.47 9.65 0.74
C HIS A 259 23.52 9.09 1.71
N VAL A 260 23.53 9.63 2.92
CA VAL A 260 24.28 9.02 4.03
C VAL A 260 23.65 7.67 4.36
N GLU A 261 24.45 6.74 4.86
CA GLU A 261 24.06 5.32 5.02
C GLU A 261 22.75 5.09 5.77
N ASP A 262 22.47 5.82 6.85
CA ASP A 262 21.28 5.68 7.71
C ASP A 262 20.08 6.55 7.29
N THR A 263 20.14 7.16 6.10
CA THR A 263 19.08 8.05 5.60
C THR A 263 17.80 7.27 5.26
N LEU A 264 16.66 7.82 5.67
CA LEU A 264 15.35 7.45 5.15
C LEU A 264 15.04 8.29 3.90
N VAL A 265 14.64 7.64 2.83
CA VAL A 265 14.33 8.27 1.53
C VAL A 265 12.83 8.24 1.31
N ASN A 266 12.19 9.40 1.26
CA ASN A 266 10.78 9.52 0.93
C ASN A 266 10.61 9.56 -0.59
N LEU A 267 9.99 8.53 -1.15
CA LEU A 267 9.81 8.39 -2.59
C LEU A 267 8.62 9.19 -3.13
N PHE A 268 7.82 9.79 -2.27
CA PHE A 268 6.55 10.44 -2.61
C PHE A 268 6.61 11.98 -2.49
N VAL A 269 7.75 12.58 -2.76
CA VAL A 269 7.94 14.04 -2.61
C VAL A 269 7.43 14.84 -3.81
N ASN A 270 7.59 14.33 -5.02
CA ASN A 270 7.27 15.03 -6.25
C ASN A 270 6.11 14.34 -7.00
N ALA A 271 4.97 15.01 -7.12
CA ALA A 271 3.78 14.49 -7.80
C ALA A 271 4.05 14.11 -9.27
N ASP A 272 4.89 14.87 -9.98
CA ASP A 272 5.21 14.59 -11.39
C ASP A 272 5.90 13.24 -11.59
N ASP A 273 6.70 12.80 -10.62
CA ASP A 273 7.38 11.52 -10.64
C ASP A 273 6.45 10.34 -10.29
N LEU A 274 5.29 10.62 -9.67
CA LEU A 274 4.33 9.63 -9.17
C LEU A 274 3.17 9.35 -10.13
N GLY A 275 3.10 10.11 -11.22
CA GLY A 275 2.10 9.97 -12.28
C GLY A 275 0.73 10.61 -11.96
N PHE A 276 0.53 11.19 -10.77
CA PHE A 276 -0.69 11.88 -10.40
C PHE A 276 -0.46 12.98 -9.35
N GLU A 277 -1.38 13.95 -9.26
CA GLU A 277 -1.26 15.17 -8.46
C GLU A 277 -1.24 14.95 -6.93
N GLY A 278 -1.79 13.85 -6.44
CA GLY A 278 -1.86 13.56 -5.01
C GLY A 278 -2.65 12.29 -4.69
N THR A 279 -2.71 11.93 -3.42
CA THR A 279 -3.38 10.71 -2.95
C THR A 279 -4.77 10.97 -2.40
N LEU A 280 -5.05 12.19 -1.99
CA LEU A 280 -6.40 12.64 -1.62
C LEU A 280 -6.68 14.05 -2.11
N LYS A 281 -7.97 14.38 -2.29
CA LYS A 281 -8.41 15.72 -2.69
C LYS A 281 -9.19 16.38 -1.57
N HIS A 282 -8.70 17.52 -1.07
CA HIS A 282 -9.45 18.37 -0.17
C HIS A 282 -9.87 19.67 -0.89
N GLN A 283 -11.17 19.87 -1.07
CA GLN A 283 -11.73 20.95 -1.88
C GLN A 283 -11.17 20.89 -3.32
N TYR A 284 -10.36 21.87 -3.73
CA TYR A 284 -9.76 21.96 -5.07
C TYR A 284 -8.29 21.51 -5.10
N ARG A 285 -7.71 21.12 -3.95
CA ARG A 285 -6.28 20.77 -3.83
C ARG A 285 -6.07 19.29 -3.65
N TRP A 286 -5.20 18.72 -4.48
CA TRP A 286 -4.62 17.41 -4.25
C TRP A 286 -3.46 17.50 -3.26
N GLN A 287 -3.35 16.52 -2.39
CA GLN A 287 -2.29 16.42 -1.37
C GLN A 287 -1.75 14.99 -1.34
N ILE A 288 -0.46 14.84 -1.04
CA ILE A 288 0.19 13.54 -0.90
C ILE A 288 0.31 13.25 0.60
N PHE A 289 -0.67 12.55 1.17
CA PHE A 289 -0.65 12.11 2.57
C PHE A 289 -0.28 10.63 2.69
N ASP A 290 -0.61 9.85 1.67
CA ASP A 290 -0.22 8.44 1.58
C ASP A 290 1.15 8.35 0.92
N GLN A 291 2.13 7.83 1.67
CA GLN A 291 3.53 7.87 1.24
C GLN A 291 4.23 6.54 1.55
N ILE A 292 5.27 6.24 0.78
CA ILE A 292 6.20 5.14 1.05
C ILE A 292 7.62 5.70 1.14
N ILE A 293 8.25 5.44 2.28
CA ILE A 293 9.60 5.84 2.64
C ILE A 293 10.44 4.59 2.78
N ILE A 294 11.66 4.60 2.27
CA ILE A 294 12.54 3.43 2.35
C ILE A 294 13.90 3.79 2.98
N SER A 295 14.56 2.79 3.53
CA SER A 295 15.95 2.95 3.95
C SER A 295 16.88 3.14 2.75
N ASN A 296 17.99 3.86 2.96
CA ASN A 296 19.02 4.02 1.94
C ASN A 296 19.60 2.67 1.46
N SER A 297 19.60 1.66 2.31
CA SER A 297 20.00 0.29 1.95
C SER A 297 19.09 -0.35 0.89
N LEU A 298 17.79 -0.01 0.84
CA LEU A 298 16.90 -0.39 -0.26
C LEU A 298 17.07 0.49 -1.48
N TYR A 299 17.39 1.77 -1.28
CA TYR A 299 17.46 2.76 -2.36
C TYR A 299 18.73 2.60 -3.22
N ASN A 300 19.89 2.35 -2.60
CA ASN A 300 21.19 2.34 -3.25
C ASN A 300 21.88 0.96 -3.35
N ASP A 301 21.25 -0.12 -2.83
CA ASP A 301 21.85 -1.45 -2.92
C ASP A 301 21.83 -1.98 -4.37
N SER A 302 22.90 -2.68 -4.73
CA SER A 302 23.03 -3.32 -6.04
C SER A 302 23.09 -4.86 -5.96
N LYS A 303 23.17 -5.44 -4.75
CA LYS A 303 23.52 -6.85 -4.56
C LYS A 303 22.41 -7.74 -4.00
N SER A 304 21.41 -7.14 -3.34
CA SER A 304 20.33 -7.91 -2.69
C SER A 304 18.95 -7.28 -2.96
N LEU A 305 18.02 -7.35 -2.01
CA LEU A 305 16.73 -6.70 -2.13
C LEU A 305 16.89 -5.18 -2.29
N ARG A 306 16.36 -4.62 -3.38
CA ARG A 306 16.53 -3.21 -3.73
C ARG A 306 15.30 -2.59 -4.37
N TYR A 307 15.17 -1.30 -4.24
CA TYR A 307 14.15 -0.51 -4.91
C TYR A 307 14.35 -0.50 -6.44
N ILE A 308 13.28 -0.71 -7.20
CA ILE A 308 13.28 -0.53 -8.65
C ILE A 308 13.08 0.97 -8.91
N ASN A 309 14.11 1.63 -9.39
CA ASN A 309 14.10 3.08 -9.61
C ASN A 309 12.89 3.52 -10.43
N LYS A 310 12.22 4.59 -10.00
CA LYS A 310 11.01 5.17 -10.60
C LYS A 310 9.78 4.25 -10.59
N SER A 311 9.73 3.26 -9.70
CA SER A 311 8.53 2.42 -9.53
C SER A 311 7.52 3.02 -8.53
N ALA A 312 7.89 4.06 -7.79
CA ALA A 312 6.95 4.75 -6.90
C ALA A 312 5.80 5.36 -7.72
N THR A 313 4.58 5.01 -7.37
CA THR A 313 3.39 5.34 -8.18
C THR A 313 2.18 5.58 -7.29
N ILE A 314 1.40 6.61 -7.62
CA ILE A 314 0.02 6.78 -7.15
C ILE A 314 -0.88 6.03 -8.14
N PHE A 315 -1.58 5.00 -7.66
CA PHE A 315 -2.47 4.19 -8.50
C PHE A 315 -3.82 4.90 -8.69
N HIS A 316 -4.10 5.37 -9.93
CA HIS A 316 -5.20 6.28 -10.22
C HIS A 316 -6.06 5.86 -11.44
N PRO A 317 -6.58 4.62 -11.51
CA PRO A 317 -7.45 4.21 -12.61
C PRO A 317 -8.77 4.97 -12.60
N ASP A 318 -9.36 5.18 -13.77
CA ASP A 318 -10.57 5.99 -13.96
C ASP A 318 -11.75 5.59 -13.06
N PHE A 319 -11.88 4.30 -12.71
CA PHE A 319 -12.99 3.82 -11.89
C PHE A 319 -12.95 4.32 -10.43
N LEU A 320 -11.80 4.84 -9.97
CA LEU A 320 -11.69 5.45 -8.63
C LEU A 320 -12.20 6.90 -8.59
N PHE A 321 -12.63 7.46 -9.72
CA PHE A 321 -13.02 8.85 -9.81
C PHE A 321 -14.47 9.04 -10.25
N VAL A 322 -15.00 10.21 -9.91
CA VAL A 322 -16.23 10.81 -10.45
C VAL A 322 -15.95 12.26 -10.75
N ASP A 323 -16.85 12.89 -11.53
CA ASP A 323 -16.76 14.32 -11.81
C ASP A 323 -16.99 15.14 -10.53
N ASP A 324 -16.22 16.20 -10.37
CA ASP A 324 -16.35 17.13 -9.26
C ASP A 324 -17.15 18.37 -9.69
N GLU A 325 -18.47 18.31 -9.52
CA GLU A 325 -19.38 19.40 -9.89
C GLU A 325 -19.16 20.68 -9.07
N THR A 326 -18.54 20.57 -7.89
CA THR A 326 -18.33 21.71 -6.98
C THR A 326 -17.05 22.48 -7.29
N TYR A 327 -15.95 21.77 -7.49
CA TYR A 327 -14.62 22.37 -7.66
C TYR A 327 -14.01 22.14 -9.05
N GLY A 328 -14.74 21.44 -9.93
CA GLY A 328 -14.28 21.08 -11.27
C GLY A 328 -13.30 19.92 -11.31
N GLY A 329 -13.14 19.35 -12.51
CA GLY A 329 -12.28 18.19 -12.75
C GLY A 329 -12.81 16.91 -12.11
N LYS A 330 -11.90 16.09 -11.61
CA LYS A 330 -12.21 14.80 -10.97
C LYS A 330 -12.04 14.87 -9.45
N LYS A 331 -12.85 14.10 -8.74
CA LYS A 331 -12.71 13.79 -7.31
C LYS A 331 -12.79 12.29 -7.09
N LEU A 332 -12.32 11.83 -5.95
CA LEU A 332 -12.38 10.42 -5.58
C LEU A 332 -13.83 9.96 -5.41
N PHE A 333 -14.13 8.78 -5.95
CA PHE A 333 -15.41 8.10 -5.75
C PHE A 333 -15.37 7.39 -4.40
N ARG A 334 -15.59 8.14 -3.34
CA ARG A 334 -15.54 7.71 -1.95
C ARG A 334 -16.82 7.04 -1.49
N THR A 335 -16.79 6.41 -0.34
CA THR A 335 -17.95 5.69 0.23
C THR A 335 -19.04 6.63 0.71
N TYR A 336 -18.67 7.74 1.36
CA TYR A 336 -19.58 8.77 1.84
C TYR A 336 -19.09 10.19 1.54
N ILE A 337 -20.03 11.11 1.40
CA ILE A 337 -19.79 12.55 1.46
C ILE A 337 -20.68 13.10 2.56
N GLY A 338 -20.09 13.40 3.73
CA GLY A 338 -20.86 13.64 4.95
C GLY A 338 -21.75 12.43 5.27
N PRO A 339 -23.05 12.60 5.54
CA PRO A 339 -23.95 11.47 5.81
C PRO A 339 -24.46 10.77 4.53
N LYS A 340 -24.15 11.31 3.34
CA LYS A 340 -24.71 10.80 2.09
C LYS A 340 -23.86 9.64 1.56
N TYR A 341 -24.44 8.44 1.50
CA TYR A 341 -23.83 7.27 0.89
C TYR A 341 -23.64 7.44 -0.61
N GLN A 342 -22.44 7.19 -1.11
CA GLN A 342 -22.07 7.24 -2.52
C GLN A 342 -21.82 5.84 -3.10
N GLY A 343 -21.39 4.87 -2.28
CA GLY A 343 -21.11 3.50 -2.70
C GLY A 343 -19.84 3.35 -3.51
N GLY A 344 -18.88 4.26 -3.33
CA GLY A 344 -17.60 4.28 -4.01
C GLY A 344 -16.54 3.40 -3.35
N TYR A 345 -15.29 3.80 -3.51
CA TYR A 345 -14.10 3.00 -3.16
C TYR A 345 -13.40 3.53 -1.90
N SER A 346 -12.79 4.69 -1.98
CA SER A 346 -12.12 5.38 -0.89
C SER A 346 -11.95 6.86 -1.22
N ASP A 347 -11.70 7.69 -0.19
CA ASP A 347 -11.28 9.08 -0.34
C ASP A 347 -9.75 9.24 -0.46
N HIS A 348 -9.03 8.10 -0.55
CA HIS A 348 -7.61 8.02 -0.81
C HIS A 348 -7.32 7.12 -2.02
N LEU A 349 -6.26 7.44 -2.76
CA LEU A 349 -5.70 6.59 -3.80
C LEU A 349 -4.67 5.62 -3.22
N PRO A 350 -4.60 4.37 -3.71
CA PRO A 350 -3.51 3.46 -3.36
C PRO A 350 -2.17 3.99 -3.87
N VAL A 351 -1.10 3.69 -3.12
CA VAL A 351 0.28 3.96 -3.50
C VAL A 351 1.10 2.67 -3.50
N TYR A 352 2.10 2.56 -4.36
CA TYR A 352 2.96 1.38 -4.38
C TYR A 352 4.38 1.68 -4.86
N ILE A 353 5.27 0.77 -4.53
CA ILE A 353 6.63 0.65 -5.06
C ILE A 353 6.91 -0.79 -5.44
N ASP A 354 7.88 -0.99 -6.32
CA ASP A 354 8.39 -2.31 -6.65
C ASP A 354 9.84 -2.46 -6.14
N LEU A 355 10.09 -3.57 -5.45
CA LEU A 355 11.43 -4.00 -5.04
C LEU A 355 11.83 -5.20 -5.90
N ARG A 356 13.11 -5.32 -6.19
CA ARG A 356 13.68 -6.50 -6.84
C ARG A 356 14.52 -7.28 -5.86
N SER A 357 14.20 -8.55 -5.67
CA SER A 357 15.06 -9.49 -5.02
C SER A 357 16.06 -10.06 -6.05
N THR A 358 17.32 -10.08 -5.73
CA THR A 358 18.39 -10.61 -6.61
C THR A 358 19.01 -11.82 -5.95
N PHE A 359 19.20 -12.88 -6.74
CA PHE A 359 19.92 -14.09 -6.33
C PHE A 359 21.39 -13.80 -6.04
#